data_3ad1cbf27323c2edde7b167b64ce6f8c
#
_entry.id   3ad1cbf27323c2edde7b167b64ce6f8c
#
_cell.length_a   1.000
_cell.length_b   1.000
_cell.length_c   1.000
_cell.angle_alpha   90.00
_cell.angle_beta   90.00
_cell.angle_gamma   90.00
#
_symmetry.space_group_name_H-M   'P 1'
#
loop_
_entity.id
_entity.type
_entity.pdbx_description
1 polymer ?
#
loop_
_entity_poly.entity_id
_entity_poly.type
_entity_poly.pdbx_seq_one_letter_code
_entity_poly.pdbx_strand_id
1 'polypeptide(L)'
;MNNTMEIATTETRNVSEKANGNIWRDILGSPRYVVAPMVDASELAWRLLCRRHGSHLCYTPMLHSSVFCRDPKYRREALASCPEDRPLIVQFCGNDPKILLEAALLAEPYCEAIDINLGCPQAIAKRGHYGAFLQDDWELLKNIVSTLSQGLKIPVTCKLRIFPEISKTIDYARMLEDAGAAMLTVHGRTRDQKGPLTGLASWEHIKAVRAHVKVPMFANGNIQTVQDADRCMQETNVEGVMTAEGNLYNPFIFEGCYPPAWEPALEYLDLVERYPAPSSYIRGHLFKLFQHILCLPGNEEERGNLARNSTMESFRGVVEALRARYLPYHEGCLSWDPQSSDYNLKLPPWLCQPYVRDSPQEHLNKIEAKKMEQVNNMVKKDYKDEDGNEISRKRSKKLRRIARRPNRQDSVKRSSDLCTDCPNPLGFKCEYKLCRQCCRKKCFRENLDCPGHRNLTKTRRQIAIEFAVKRQDIDSVK
;
A
#
# COMPACT_ATOMS: atom_id res chain seq x y z
N MET A 1 1.29 -13.92 31.91
CA MET A 1 -0.02 -14.54 31.64
C MET A 1 -0.06 -14.83 30.16
N ASN A 2 0.04 -16.10 29.79
CA ASN A 2 0.08 -16.54 28.40
C ASN A 2 -1.35 -16.54 27.84
N ASN A 3 -1.72 -15.53 27.08
CA ASN A 3 -2.91 -15.57 26.25
C ASN A 3 -2.56 -16.27 24.94
N THR A 4 -2.73 -17.58 24.92
CA THR A 4 -2.85 -18.36 23.70
C THR A 4 -4.13 -17.91 22.98
N MET A 5 -3.98 -17.20 21.88
CA MET A 5 -5.06 -16.92 20.94
C MET A 5 -5.55 -18.28 20.39
N GLU A 6 -6.67 -18.77 20.91
CA GLU A 6 -7.40 -19.86 20.29
C GLU A 6 -7.85 -19.40 18.90
N ILE A 7 -7.28 -20.04 17.89
CA ILE A 7 -7.78 -19.96 16.53
C ILE A 7 -9.11 -20.74 16.56
N ALA A 8 -10.22 -19.99 16.54
CA ALA A 8 -11.53 -20.61 16.39
C ALA A 8 -11.48 -21.53 15.15
N THR A 9 -11.59 -22.82 15.39
CA THR A 9 -11.76 -23.83 14.35
C THR A 9 -13.10 -23.55 13.69
N THR A 10 -13.05 -22.90 12.53
CA THR A 10 -14.21 -22.73 11.65
C THR A 10 -14.70 -24.09 11.23
N GLU A 11 -15.98 -24.36 11.46
CA GLU A 11 -16.69 -25.48 10.87
C GLU A 11 -16.37 -25.55 9.37
N THR A 12 -15.78 -26.66 8.97
CA THR A 12 -15.49 -26.96 7.58
C THR A 12 -16.82 -27.04 6.82
N ARG A 13 -17.19 -25.98 6.11
CA ARG A 13 -18.23 -26.05 5.11
C ARG A 13 -17.80 -27.07 4.07
N ASN A 14 -18.61 -28.10 3.89
CA ASN A 14 -18.51 -29.00 2.74
C ASN A 14 -18.70 -28.19 1.46
N VAL A 15 -17.60 -27.75 0.86
CA VAL A 15 -17.58 -27.13 -0.47
C VAL A 15 -17.57 -28.27 -1.47
N SER A 16 -18.76 -28.84 -1.73
CA SER A 16 -18.96 -29.73 -2.84
C SER A 16 -19.24 -28.91 -4.09
N GLU A 17 -18.47 -29.18 -5.13
CA GLU A 17 -18.63 -28.78 -6.53
C GLU A 17 -18.38 -27.30 -6.84
N LYS A 18 -17.53 -27.05 -7.85
CA LYS A 18 -17.40 -25.73 -8.51
C LYS A 18 -18.80 -25.27 -8.87
N ALA A 19 -19.39 -24.42 -8.06
CA ALA A 19 -20.73 -23.94 -8.26
C ALA A 19 -20.78 -23.24 -9.62
N ASN A 20 -21.61 -23.72 -10.52
CA ASN A 20 -22.06 -23.02 -11.74
C ASN A 20 -22.84 -21.73 -11.39
N GLY A 21 -22.70 -21.22 -10.17
CA GLY A 21 -23.37 -20.07 -9.61
C GLY A 21 -22.59 -18.78 -9.84
N ASN A 22 -23.31 -17.68 -9.77
CA ASN A 22 -22.74 -16.34 -9.85
C ASN A 22 -22.02 -16.02 -8.53
N ILE A 23 -20.69 -15.90 -8.56
CA ILE A 23 -19.86 -15.59 -7.37
C ILE A 23 -20.42 -14.39 -6.57
N TRP A 24 -20.82 -13.33 -7.26
CA TRP A 24 -21.32 -12.10 -6.61
C TRP A 24 -22.56 -12.37 -5.76
N ARG A 25 -23.52 -13.16 -6.30
CA ARG A 25 -24.77 -13.46 -5.60
C ARG A 25 -24.64 -14.62 -4.63
N ASP A 26 -24.08 -15.74 -5.09
CA ASP A 26 -24.21 -17.03 -4.40
C ASP A 26 -23.11 -17.27 -3.36
N ILE A 27 -21.96 -16.60 -3.51
CA ILE A 27 -20.81 -16.72 -2.60
C ILE A 27 -20.62 -15.47 -1.75
N LEU A 28 -20.69 -14.28 -2.38
CA LEU A 28 -20.40 -13.02 -1.72
C LEU A 28 -21.63 -12.31 -1.15
N GLY A 29 -22.85 -12.77 -1.42
CA GLY A 29 -24.08 -12.20 -0.88
C GLY A 29 -24.50 -10.86 -1.53
N SER A 30 -24.20 -10.68 -2.81
CA SER A 30 -24.56 -9.49 -3.60
C SER A 30 -24.00 -8.16 -3.07
N PRO A 31 -22.70 -8.06 -2.78
CA PRO A 31 -22.11 -6.84 -2.24
C PRO A 31 -22.14 -5.69 -3.25
N ARG A 32 -22.69 -4.55 -2.83
CA ARG A 32 -22.67 -3.31 -3.62
C ARG A 32 -21.52 -2.38 -3.24
N TYR A 33 -21.13 -2.36 -1.97
CA TYR A 33 -20.14 -1.45 -1.39
C TYR A 33 -18.92 -2.22 -0.90
N VAL A 34 -17.77 -1.91 -1.48
CA VAL A 34 -16.54 -2.70 -1.32
C VAL A 34 -15.38 -1.83 -0.89
N VAL A 35 -14.63 -2.28 0.13
CA VAL A 35 -13.36 -1.66 0.52
C VAL A 35 -12.21 -2.31 -0.24
N ALA A 36 -11.42 -1.47 -0.90
CA ALA A 36 -10.31 -1.90 -1.72
C ALA A 36 -9.16 -2.53 -0.91
N PRO A 37 -8.39 -3.46 -1.51
CA PRO A 37 -7.12 -3.88 -0.96
C PRO A 37 -6.13 -2.71 -0.91
N MET A 38 -5.61 -2.40 0.28
CA MET A 38 -4.71 -1.29 0.52
C MET A 38 -3.54 -1.74 1.41
N VAL A 39 -2.32 -1.61 0.89
CA VAL A 39 -1.11 -1.90 1.68
C VAL A 39 -1.04 -0.94 2.87
N ASP A 40 -0.77 -1.47 4.06
CA ASP A 40 -0.71 -0.75 5.33
C ASP A 40 -2.02 -0.05 5.74
N ALA A 41 -3.18 -0.41 5.16
CA ALA A 41 -4.43 0.30 5.40
C ALA A 41 -5.71 -0.53 5.18
N SER A 42 -5.65 -1.86 5.08
CA SER A 42 -6.82 -2.75 5.08
C SER A 42 -6.58 -3.97 5.98
N GLU A 43 -5.98 -3.75 7.13
CA GLU A 43 -5.85 -4.71 8.21
C GLU A 43 -7.21 -4.98 8.89
N LEU A 44 -7.29 -6.02 9.72
CA LEU A 44 -8.53 -6.49 10.32
C LEU A 44 -9.32 -5.39 11.04
N ALA A 45 -8.68 -4.59 11.89
CA ALA A 45 -9.35 -3.53 12.65
C ALA A 45 -10.04 -2.51 11.72
N TRP A 46 -9.35 -2.09 10.64
CA TRP A 46 -9.94 -1.17 9.67
C TRP A 46 -11.07 -1.81 8.87
N ARG A 47 -10.94 -3.08 8.46
CA ARG A 47 -12.02 -3.79 7.76
C ARG A 47 -13.28 -3.89 8.62
N LEU A 48 -13.13 -4.19 9.91
CA LEU A 48 -14.26 -4.27 10.85
C LEU A 48 -14.94 -2.92 11.04
N LEU A 49 -14.18 -1.84 11.19
CA LEU A 49 -14.73 -0.49 11.21
C LEU A 49 -15.58 -0.22 9.96
N CYS A 50 -15.01 -0.46 8.78
CA CYS A 50 -15.73 -0.24 7.53
C CYS A 50 -17.00 -1.08 7.39
N ARG A 51 -16.98 -2.35 7.88
CA ARG A 51 -18.16 -3.23 7.85
C ARG A 51 -19.28 -2.72 8.74
N ARG A 52 -18.95 -2.25 9.93
CA ARG A 52 -19.93 -1.64 10.84
C ARG A 52 -20.60 -0.41 10.23
N HIS A 53 -19.91 0.23 9.28
CA HIS A 53 -20.36 1.43 8.57
C HIS A 53 -20.66 1.18 7.08
N GLY A 54 -21.36 0.09 6.80
CA GLY A 54 -22.03 -0.16 5.54
C GLY A 54 -21.20 -0.81 4.44
N SER A 55 -19.95 -1.23 4.70
CA SER A 55 -19.20 -2.01 3.72
C SER A 55 -19.66 -3.47 3.71
N HIS A 56 -20.06 -3.97 2.54
CA HIS A 56 -20.54 -5.33 2.36
C HIS A 56 -19.42 -6.35 2.14
N LEU A 57 -18.30 -5.91 1.55
CA LEU A 57 -17.16 -6.76 1.20
C LEU A 57 -15.85 -6.03 1.46
N CYS A 58 -14.90 -6.75 2.04
CA CYS A 58 -13.54 -6.26 2.25
C CYS A 58 -12.51 -7.19 1.62
N TYR A 59 -11.34 -6.62 1.37
CA TYR A 59 -10.14 -7.32 0.88
C TYR A 59 -9.03 -7.26 1.93
N THR A 60 -8.17 -8.27 1.97
CA THR A 60 -6.89 -8.16 2.67
C THR A 60 -6.01 -7.10 2.01
N PRO A 61 -4.95 -6.61 2.65
CA PRO A 61 -3.86 -5.94 1.93
C PRO A 61 -3.34 -6.82 0.79
N MET A 62 -2.69 -6.20 -0.21
CA MET A 62 -1.98 -6.92 -1.25
C MET A 62 -0.81 -7.72 -0.67
N LEU A 63 -0.85 -9.04 -0.75
CA LEU A 63 0.14 -9.96 -0.21
C LEU A 63 1.10 -10.44 -1.31
N HIS A 64 2.40 -10.45 -1.02
CA HIS A 64 3.37 -10.97 -1.98
C HIS A 64 3.45 -12.48 -1.89
N SER A 65 3.05 -13.21 -2.94
CA SER A 65 2.92 -14.67 -2.94
C SER A 65 4.17 -15.40 -2.45
N SER A 66 5.36 -15.05 -2.93
CA SER A 66 6.60 -15.72 -2.52
C SER A 66 7.02 -15.43 -1.08
N VAL A 67 6.63 -14.30 -0.49
CA VAL A 67 6.84 -14.01 0.93
C VAL A 67 5.85 -14.80 1.76
N PHE A 68 4.61 -14.85 1.33
CA PHE A 68 3.53 -15.57 1.99
C PHE A 68 3.81 -17.08 2.10
N CYS A 69 4.34 -17.72 1.05
CA CYS A 69 4.75 -19.12 1.10
C CYS A 69 5.90 -19.36 2.08
N ARG A 70 6.91 -18.49 2.10
CA ARG A 70 8.16 -18.70 2.85
C ARG A 70 8.12 -18.29 4.32
N ASP A 71 7.28 -17.29 4.69
CA ASP A 71 7.24 -16.72 6.04
C ASP A 71 5.92 -17.04 6.75
N PRO A 72 5.90 -18.04 7.65
CA PRO A 72 4.69 -18.43 8.40
C PRO A 72 4.19 -17.32 9.33
N LYS A 73 5.08 -16.44 9.83
CA LYS A 73 4.66 -15.31 10.67
C LYS A 73 3.90 -14.29 9.86
N TYR A 74 4.47 -13.88 8.72
CA TYR A 74 3.80 -13.00 7.77
C TYR A 74 2.42 -13.54 7.36
N ARG A 75 2.34 -14.85 7.05
CA ARG A 75 1.08 -15.50 6.67
C ARG A 75 0.03 -15.45 7.77
N ARG A 76 0.38 -15.74 9.03
CA ARG A 76 -0.56 -15.65 10.15
C ARG A 76 -1.08 -14.23 10.37
N GLU A 77 -0.18 -13.24 10.32
CA GLU A 77 -0.55 -11.83 10.47
C GLU A 77 -1.43 -11.36 9.29
N ALA A 78 -1.10 -11.76 8.08
CA ALA A 78 -1.83 -11.39 6.86
C ALA A 78 -3.25 -11.99 6.78
N LEU A 79 -3.45 -13.19 7.35
CA LEU A 79 -4.74 -13.89 7.40
C LEU A 79 -5.53 -13.64 8.69
N ALA A 80 -5.09 -12.71 9.55
CA ALA A 80 -5.85 -12.35 10.72
C ALA A 80 -7.27 -11.90 10.34
N SER A 81 -8.27 -12.59 10.87
CA SER A 81 -9.69 -12.39 10.56
C SER A 81 -10.55 -12.88 11.72
N CYS A 82 -11.84 -12.59 11.69
CA CYS A 82 -12.82 -13.07 12.65
C CYS A 82 -14.17 -13.31 11.94
N PRO A 83 -15.18 -13.90 12.60
CA PRO A 83 -16.48 -14.16 11.95
C PRO A 83 -17.17 -12.93 11.38
N GLU A 84 -17.01 -11.75 12.00
CA GLU A 84 -17.56 -10.47 11.50
C GLU A 84 -16.85 -10.00 10.21
N ASP A 85 -15.63 -10.49 9.94
CA ASP A 85 -14.82 -10.07 8.79
C ASP A 85 -15.10 -10.90 7.51
N ARG A 86 -16.35 -11.38 7.35
CA ARG A 86 -16.78 -12.17 6.20
C ARG A 86 -17.94 -11.49 5.47
N PRO A 87 -18.03 -11.61 4.13
CA PRO A 87 -17.13 -12.30 3.19
C PRO A 87 -15.81 -11.54 3.01
N LEU A 88 -14.69 -12.26 2.87
CA LEU A 88 -13.35 -11.72 2.73
C LEU A 88 -12.70 -12.24 1.43
N ILE A 89 -12.05 -11.37 0.69
CA ILE A 89 -11.22 -11.74 -0.47
C ILE A 89 -9.74 -11.52 -0.12
N VAL A 90 -8.92 -12.54 -0.33
CA VAL A 90 -7.46 -12.44 -0.15
C VAL A 90 -6.81 -12.05 -1.46
N GLN A 91 -6.09 -10.91 -1.47
CA GLN A 91 -5.41 -10.42 -2.67
C GLN A 91 -3.91 -10.76 -2.68
N PHE A 92 -3.46 -11.40 -3.75
CA PHE A 92 -2.05 -11.67 -4.01
C PHE A 92 -1.46 -10.84 -5.14
N CYS A 93 -0.15 -10.59 -5.06
CA CYS A 93 0.67 -10.16 -6.18
C CYS A 93 1.85 -11.12 -6.38
N GLY A 94 2.24 -11.29 -7.62
CA GLY A 94 3.34 -12.15 -8.06
C GLY A 94 3.32 -12.30 -9.57
N ASN A 95 4.28 -13.05 -10.11
CA ASN A 95 4.41 -13.31 -11.54
C ASN A 95 4.80 -14.77 -11.85
N ASP A 96 4.80 -15.63 -10.84
CA ASP A 96 5.03 -17.06 -11.00
C ASP A 96 3.73 -17.82 -10.72
N PRO A 97 3.12 -18.50 -11.71
CA PRO A 97 1.85 -19.20 -11.55
C PRO A 97 1.87 -20.27 -10.45
N LYS A 98 3.00 -21.00 -10.31
CA LYS A 98 3.12 -22.09 -9.32
C LYS A 98 3.20 -21.53 -7.90
N ILE A 99 3.99 -20.46 -7.69
CA ILE A 99 4.11 -19.81 -6.39
C ILE A 99 2.79 -19.12 -6.01
N LEU A 100 2.09 -18.53 -6.98
CA LEU A 100 0.77 -17.93 -6.75
C LEU A 100 -0.26 -18.99 -6.35
N LEU A 101 -0.26 -20.15 -7.02
CA LEU A 101 -1.13 -21.27 -6.66
C LEU A 101 -0.80 -21.81 -5.27
N GLU A 102 0.47 -22.02 -4.93
CA GLU A 102 0.89 -22.44 -3.58
C GLU A 102 0.40 -21.47 -2.50
N ALA A 103 0.60 -20.17 -2.72
CA ALA A 103 0.12 -19.13 -1.80
C ALA A 103 -1.41 -19.15 -1.67
N ALA A 104 -2.11 -19.30 -2.79
CA ALA A 104 -3.58 -19.32 -2.84
C ALA A 104 -4.16 -20.54 -2.13
N LEU A 105 -3.59 -21.73 -2.30
CA LEU A 105 -3.98 -22.96 -1.59
C LEU A 105 -3.82 -22.83 -0.07
N LEU A 106 -2.75 -22.14 0.39
CA LEU A 106 -2.55 -21.84 1.81
C LEU A 106 -3.57 -20.84 2.36
N ALA A 107 -4.12 -19.98 1.52
CA ALA A 107 -5.10 -18.97 1.91
C ALA A 107 -6.56 -19.44 1.73
N GLU A 108 -6.80 -20.42 0.88
CA GLU A 108 -8.13 -20.91 0.49
C GLU A 108 -9.09 -21.18 1.67
N PRO A 109 -8.66 -21.78 2.80
CA PRO A 109 -9.56 -22.02 3.94
C PRO A 109 -10.01 -20.74 4.66
N TYR A 110 -9.41 -19.61 4.38
CA TYR A 110 -9.57 -18.36 5.15
C TYR A 110 -10.35 -17.27 4.39
N CYS A 111 -10.85 -17.53 3.20
CA CYS A 111 -11.51 -16.51 2.37
C CYS A 111 -12.55 -17.11 1.42
N GLU A 112 -13.38 -16.26 0.83
CA GLU A 112 -14.40 -16.64 -0.15
C GLU A 112 -13.86 -16.66 -1.58
N ALA A 113 -12.81 -15.90 -1.87
CA ALA A 113 -12.16 -15.86 -3.18
C ALA A 113 -10.69 -15.41 -3.08
N ILE A 114 -9.92 -15.75 -4.09
CA ILE A 114 -8.55 -15.23 -4.28
C ILE A 114 -8.57 -14.17 -5.37
N ASP A 115 -8.00 -13.00 -5.09
CA ASP A 115 -7.87 -11.91 -6.05
C ASP A 115 -6.41 -11.74 -6.52
N ILE A 116 -6.23 -11.51 -7.80
CA ILE A 116 -4.91 -11.23 -8.40
C ILE A 116 -4.79 -9.73 -8.62
N ASN A 117 -3.73 -9.13 -8.03
CA ASN A 117 -3.45 -7.73 -8.23
C ASN A 117 -2.80 -7.48 -9.59
N LEU A 118 -3.54 -6.87 -10.49
CA LEU A 118 -3.09 -6.43 -11.82
C LEU A 118 -3.11 -4.90 -11.96
N GLY A 119 -3.17 -4.18 -10.82
CA GLY A 119 -3.36 -2.74 -10.83
C GLY A 119 -2.32 -1.91 -10.08
N CYS A 120 -1.41 -2.50 -9.31
CA CYS A 120 -0.42 -1.75 -8.52
C CYS A 120 0.64 -1.09 -9.43
N PRO A 121 0.72 0.27 -9.48
CA PRO A 121 1.62 0.98 -10.38
C PRO A 121 2.91 1.45 -9.68
N GLN A 122 3.21 0.94 -8.49
CA GLN A 122 4.34 1.38 -7.67
C GLN A 122 5.70 0.92 -8.23
N ALA A 123 6.77 1.66 -7.90
CA ALA A 123 8.12 1.33 -8.34
C ALA A 123 8.59 -0.07 -7.89
N ILE A 124 8.11 -0.55 -6.74
CA ILE A 124 8.42 -1.89 -6.25
C ILE A 124 7.76 -2.95 -7.14
N ALA A 125 6.52 -2.74 -7.59
CA ALA A 125 5.83 -3.63 -8.52
C ALA A 125 6.54 -3.66 -9.88
N LYS A 126 7.03 -2.51 -10.38
CA LYS A 126 7.85 -2.44 -11.59
C LYS A 126 9.12 -3.29 -11.48
N ARG A 127 9.85 -3.17 -10.36
CA ARG A 127 11.08 -3.94 -10.13
C ARG A 127 10.83 -5.44 -9.96
N GLY A 128 9.71 -5.80 -9.35
CA GLY A 128 9.28 -7.18 -9.13
C GLY A 128 8.52 -7.79 -10.30
N HIS A 129 8.22 -7.02 -11.36
CA HIS A 129 7.42 -7.41 -12.53
C HIS A 129 6.07 -8.03 -12.12
N TYR A 130 5.27 -7.29 -11.32
CA TYR A 130 3.92 -7.69 -10.94
C TYR A 130 2.95 -6.49 -10.95
N GLY A 131 1.70 -6.71 -10.62
CA GLY A 131 0.67 -5.66 -10.61
C GLY A 131 0.41 -5.10 -12.01
N ALA A 132 0.34 -3.78 -12.17
CA ALA A 132 0.07 -3.14 -13.47
C ALA A 132 1.18 -3.35 -14.52
N PHE A 133 2.32 -3.92 -14.14
CA PHE A 133 3.42 -4.20 -15.07
C PHE A 133 3.30 -5.59 -15.73
N LEU A 134 2.30 -6.39 -15.35
CA LEU A 134 1.91 -7.59 -16.08
C LEU A 134 0.96 -7.30 -17.25
N GLN A 135 0.40 -6.08 -17.36
CA GLN A 135 -0.52 -5.71 -18.45
C GLN A 135 0.07 -5.87 -19.85
N ASP A 136 1.39 -5.93 -19.97
CA ASP A 136 2.09 -6.06 -21.24
C ASP A 136 2.40 -7.54 -21.58
N ASP A 137 2.10 -8.50 -20.67
CA ASP A 137 2.42 -9.94 -20.83
C ASP A 137 1.15 -10.80 -20.67
N TRP A 138 0.34 -10.83 -21.70
CA TRP A 138 -0.96 -11.51 -21.68
C TRP A 138 -0.85 -13.04 -21.61
N GLU A 139 0.18 -13.63 -22.19
CA GLU A 139 0.36 -15.08 -22.10
C GLU A 139 0.69 -15.53 -20.68
N LEU A 140 1.54 -14.78 -19.97
CA LEU A 140 1.80 -15.02 -18.56
C LEU A 140 0.54 -14.82 -17.72
N LEU A 141 -0.26 -13.79 -18.01
CA LEU A 141 -1.52 -13.53 -17.30
C LEU A 141 -2.54 -14.66 -17.50
N LYS A 142 -2.74 -15.13 -18.73
CA LYS A 142 -3.59 -16.30 -19.02
C LYS A 142 -3.12 -17.52 -18.23
N ASN A 143 -1.81 -17.78 -18.22
CA ASN A 143 -1.26 -18.90 -17.47
C ASN A 143 -1.47 -18.75 -15.95
N ILE A 144 -1.26 -17.55 -15.38
CA ILE A 144 -1.54 -17.29 -13.97
C ILE A 144 -3.00 -17.56 -13.64
N VAL A 145 -3.94 -16.91 -14.34
CA VAL A 145 -5.36 -17.00 -14.04
C VAL A 145 -5.88 -18.41 -14.23
N SER A 146 -5.53 -19.08 -15.33
CA SER A 146 -5.96 -20.46 -15.60
C SER A 146 -5.38 -21.46 -14.60
N THR A 147 -4.11 -21.31 -14.21
CA THR A 147 -3.48 -22.16 -13.20
C THR A 147 -4.20 -22.06 -11.85
N LEU A 148 -4.54 -20.86 -11.40
CA LEU A 148 -5.26 -20.66 -10.14
C LEU A 148 -6.71 -21.13 -10.26
N SER A 149 -7.42 -20.76 -11.34
CA SER A 149 -8.82 -21.13 -11.57
C SER A 149 -9.03 -22.65 -11.64
N GLN A 150 -8.06 -23.38 -12.18
CA GLN A 150 -8.11 -24.85 -12.24
C GLN A 150 -7.66 -25.51 -10.93
N GLY A 151 -6.71 -24.90 -10.22
CA GLY A 151 -6.10 -25.50 -9.03
C GLY A 151 -6.83 -25.22 -7.71
N LEU A 152 -7.71 -24.22 -7.65
CA LEU A 152 -8.44 -23.83 -6.44
C LEU A 152 -9.89 -24.34 -6.46
N LYS A 153 -10.45 -24.54 -5.27
CA LYS A 153 -11.87 -24.85 -5.08
C LYS A 153 -12.73 -23.59 -5.02
N ILE A 154 -12.15 -22.47 -4.57
CA ILE A 154 -12.81 -21.17 -4.50
C ILE A 154 -12.55 -20.34 -5.77
N PRO A 155 -13.39 -19.33 -6.07
CA PRO A 155 -13.23 -18.50 -7.26
C PRO A 155 -11.95 -17.67 -7.25
N VAL A 156 -11.47 -17.36 -8.48
CA VAL A 156 -10.38 -16.42 -8.72
C VAL A 156 -10.94 -15.14 -9.31
N THR A 157 -10.52 -14.00 -8.78
CA THR A 157 -10.91 -12.68 -9.26
C THR A 157 -9.68 -11.86 -9.68
N CYS A 158 -9.88 -10.82 -10.48
CA CYS A 158 -8.78 -9.97 -10.94
C CYS A 158 -9.10 -8.50 -10.73
N LYS A 159 -8.18 -7.77 -10.09
CA LYS A 159 -8.26 -6.32 -9.94
C LYS A 159 -7.28 -5.62 -10.87
N LEU A 160 -7.79 -4.94 -11.90
CA LEU A 160 -7.01 -4.41 -13.00
C LEU A 160 -7.13 -2.88 -13.16
N ARG A 161 -6.25 -2.29 -13.99
CA ARG A 161 -6.31 -0.93 -14.51
C ARG A 161 -6.60 -0.94 -16.00
N ILE A 162 -7.11 0.18 -16.51
CA ILE A 162 -7.41 0.37 -17.92
C ILE A 162 -6.15 0.67 -18.73
N PHE A 163 -6.22 0.43 -20.03
CA PHE A 163 -5.34 1.01 -21.04
C PHE A 163 -5.86 2.39 -21.51
N PRO A 164 -5.04 3.20 -22.20
CA PRO A 164 -5.54 4.43 -22.82
C PRO A 164 -6.68 4.17 -23.83
N GLU A 165 -6.59 3.08 -24.58
CA GLU A 165 -7.57 2.67 -25.58
C GLU A 165 -8.64 1.79 -24.94
N ILE A 166 -9.92 2.15 -25.20
CA ILE A 166 -11.09 1.41 -24.70
C ILE A 166 -11.11 -0.02 -25.24
N SER A 167 -10.90 -0.19 -26.55
CA SER A 167 -10.88 -1.50 -27.22
C SER A 167 -9.87 -2.46 -26.58
N LYS A 168 -8.65 -1.99 -26.36
CA LYS A 168 -7.61 -2.78 -25.70
C LYS A 168 -7.96 -3.15 -24.26
N THR A 169 -8.67 -2.25 -23.55
CA THR A 169 -9.14 -2.54 -22.18
C THR A 169 -10.22 -3.62 -22.20
N ILE A 170 -11.11 -3.60 -23.19
CA ILE A 170 -12.14 -4.63 -23.39
C ILE A 170 -11.48 -5.99 -23.68
N ASP A 171 -10.56 -6.03 -24.64
CA ASP A 171 -9.84 -7.26 -24.99
C ASP A 171 -9.08 -7.85 -23.81
N TYR A 172 -8.46 -6.98 -23.00
CA TYR A 172 -7.77 -7.35 -21.77
C TYR A 172 -8.71 -7.97 -20.74
N ALA A 173 -9.87 -7.36 -20.50
CA ALA A 173 -10.87 -7.87 -19.56
C ALA A 173 -11.46 -9.22 -20.02
N ARG A 174 -11.77 -9.35 -21.32
CA ARG A 174 -12.25 -10.60 -21.91
C ARG A 174 -11.20 -11.72 -21.82
N MET A 175 -9.94 -11.39 -22.08
CA MET A 175 -8.85 -12.34 -21.95
C MET A 175 -8.75 -12.89 -20.53
N LEU A 176 -8.94 -12.06 -19.49
CA LEU A 176 -8.93 -12.49 -18.09
C LEU A 176 -10.17 -13.35 -17.76
N GLU A 177 -11.34 -12.98 -18.26
CA GLU A 177 -12.57 -13.78 -18.15
C GLU A 177 -12.39 -15.16 -18.82
N ASP A 178 -11.91 -15.19 -20.05
CA ASP A 178 -11.68 -16.43 -20.82
C ASP A 178 -10.61 -17.33 -20.13
N ALA A 179 -9.66 -16.73 -19.43
CA ALA A 179 -8.67 -17.46 -18.65
C ALA A 179 -9.23 -18.06 -17.34
N GLY A 180 -10.46 -17.71 -16.95
CA GLY A 180 -11.15 -18.28 -15.79
C GLY A 180 -11.34 -17.32 -14.61
N ALA A 181 -11.16 -16.02 -14.79
CA ALA A 181 -11.53 -15.03 -13.77
C ALA A 181 -13.06 -15.03 -13.58
N ALA A 182 -13.53 -15.30 -12.36
CA ALA A 182 -14.95 -15.39 -12.03
C ALA A 182 -15.58 -14.02 -11.72
N MET A 183 -14.79 -12.98 -11.50
CA MET A 183 -15.21 -11.60 -11.27
C MET A 183 -14.06 -10.64 -11.57
N LEU A 184 -14.37 -9.44 -12.03
CA LEU A 184 -13.39 -8.38 -12.31
C LEU A 184 -13.63 -7.14 -11.44
N THR A 185 -12.57 -6.47 -11.02
CA THR A 185 -12.62 -5.12 -10.47
C THR A 185 -11.82 -4.19 -11.36
N VAL A 186 -12.47 -3.26 -12.04
CA VAL A 186 -11.85 -2.36 -12.99
C VAL A 186 -11.61 -0.99 -12.37
N HIS A 187 -10.33 -0.63 -12.19
CA HIS A 187 -9.94 0.71 -11.81
C HIS A 187 -9.83 1.58 -13.06
N GLY A 188 -10.71 2.56 -13.21
CA GLY A 188 -10.81 3.43 -14.39
C GLY A 188 -9.63 4.41 -14.59
N ARG A 189 -8.42 4.03 -14.17
CA ARG A 189 -7.17 4.77 -14.37
C ARG A 189 -6.13 3.91 -15.03
N THR A 190 -5.32 4.51 -15.89
CA THR A 190 -4.18 3.84 -16.52
C THR A 190 -3.05 3.63 -15.51
N ARG A 191 -2.06 2.82 -15.87
CA ARG A 191 -0.84 2.57 -15.07
C ARG A 191 -0.07 3.86 -14.72
N ASP A 192 -0.10 4.85 -15.60
CA ASP A 192 0.67 6.09 -15.45
C ASP A 192 -0.08 7.15 -14.62
N GLN A 193 -1.38 7.02 -14.46
CA GLN A 193 -2.20 7.86 -13.57
C GLN A 193 -1.97 7.47 -12.10
N LYS A 194 -0.93 8.03 -11.48
CA LYS A 194 -0.52 7.75 -10.09
C LYS A 194 0.09 8.96 -9.41
N GLY A 195 0.04 8.98 -8.09
CA GLY A 195 0.58 10.08 -7.28
C GLY A 195 -0.06 11.41 -7.66
N PRO A 196 0.75 12.46 -7.91
CA PRO A 196 0.22 13.76 -8.31
C PRO A 196 -0.51 13.76 -9.67
N LEU A 197 -0.20 12.80 -10.53
CA LEU A 197 -0.81 12.66 -11.86
C LEU A 197 -2.01 11.71 -11.85
N THR A 198 -2.60 11.42 -10.70
CA THR A 198 -3.71 10.47 -10.56
C THR A 198 -4.91 10.86 -11.43
N GLY A 199 -5.31 12.12 -11.45
CA GLY A 199 -6.44 12.61 -12.24
C GLY A 199 -7.76 11.88 -11.95
N LEU A 200 -8.72 12.02 -12.85
CA LEU A 200 -10.01 11.34 -12.75
C LEU A 200 -9.94 9.92 -13.33
N ALA A 201 -10.74 9.03 -12.78
CA ALA A 201 -10.97 7.71 -13.35
C ALA A 201 -12.02 7.81 -14.46
N SER A 202 -11.86 7.06 -15.54
CA SER A 202 -12.82 7.00 -16.64
C SER A 202 -13.89 5.94 -16.37
N TRP A 203 -15.09 6.39 -16.08
CA TRP A 203 -16.25 5.50 -15.98
C TRP A 203 -16.75 5.04 -17.36
N GLU A 204 -16.40 5.76 -18.42
CA GLU A 204 -16.66 5.34 -19.81
C GLU A 204 -15.97 4.00 -20.13
N HIS A 205 -14.68 3.87 -19.79
CA HIS A 205 -13.96 2.59 -19.93
C HIS A 205 -14.61 1.48 -19.11
N ILE A 206 -15.01 1.77 -17.87
CA ILE A 206 -15.67 0.79 -17.00
C ILE A 206 -16.98 0.33 -17.60
N LYS A 207 -17.84 1.27 -18.09
CA LYS A 207 -19.08 0.98 -18.78
C LYS A 207 -18.87 0.11 -20.03
N ALA A 208 -17.86 0.46 -20.82
CA ALA A 208 -17.53 -0.29 -22.03
C ALA A 208 -17.10 -1.72 -21.71
N VAL A 209 -16.22 -1.90 -20.72
CA VAL A 209 -15.83 -3.25 -20.26
C VAL A 209 -17.05 -4.03 -19.77
N ARG A 210 -17.89 -3.42 -18.91
CA ARG A 210 -19.09 -4.09 -18.37
C ARG A 210 -20.04 -4.61 -19.45
N ALA A 211 -20.16 -3.89 -20.55
CA ALA A 211 -20.99 -4.29 -21.69
C ALA A 211 -20.43 -5.50 -22.47
N HIS A 212 -19.16 -5.87 -22.30
CA HIS A 212 -18.49 -6.90 -23.07
C HIS A 212 -18.03 -8.13 -22.25
N VAL A 213 -18.16 -8.09 -20.92
CA VAL A 213 -17.88 -9.24 -20.05
C VAL A 213 -19.18 -9.80 -19.45
N LYS A 214 -19.18 -11.12 -19.19
CA LYS A 214 -20.32 -11.83 -18.61
C LYS A 214 -20.22 -11.95 -17.10
N VAL A 215 -18.99 -12.01 -16.58
CA VAL A 215 -18.72 -12.11 -15.14
C VAL A 215 -19.13 -10.84 -14.40
N PRO A 216 -19.53 -10.93 -13.12
CA PRO A 216 -19.78 -9.75 -12.29
C PRO A 216 -18.59 -8.81 -12.24
N MET A 217 -18.86 -7.51 -12.09
CA MET A 217 -17.80 -6.52 -12.12
C MET A 217 -18.00 -5.40 -11.09
N PHE A 218 -16.93 -5.03 -10.40
CA PHE A 218 -16.90 -3.83 -9.56
C PHE A 218 -16.18 -2.67 -10.28
N ALA A 219 -16.75 -1.46 -10.14
CA ALA A 219 -16.10 -0.23 -10.56
C ALA A 219 -15.23 0.34 -9.44
N ASN A 220 -14.02 0.80 -9.77
CA ASN A 220 -13.13 1.46 -8.82
C ASN A 220 -12.60 2.78 -9.39
N GLY A 221 -12.61 3.81 -8.55
CA GLY A 221 -12.10 5.16 -8.84
C GLY A 221 -13.18 6.23 -8.84
N ASN A 222 -12.85 7.40 -8.30
CA ASN A 222 -13.71 8.57 -8.09
C ASN A 222 -14.89 8.33 -7.11
N ILE A 223 -14.86 7.31 -6.27
CA ILE A 223 -15.88 7.07 -5.26
C ILE A 223 -15.44 7.74 -3.97
N GLN A 224 -15.97 8.92 -3.71
CA GLN A 224 -15.67 9.77 -2.56
C GLN A 224 -16.87 9.97 -1.63
N THR A 225 -18.08 9.72 -2.14
CA THR A 225 -19.35 9.79 -1.42
C THR A 225 -20.25 8.62 -1.79
N VAL A 226 -21.31 8.36 -1.01
CA VAL A 226 -22.30 7.35 -1.37
C VAL A 226 -23.04 7.74 -2.66
N GLN A 227 -23.26 9.04 -2.90
CA GLN A 227 -23.87 9.55 -4.13
C GLN A 227 -22.99 9.25 -5.36
N ASP A 228 -21.64 9.30 -5.22
CA ASP A 228 -20.74 8.86 -6.28
C ASP A 228 -20.88 7.35 -6.53
N ALA A 229 -21.05 6.57 -5.47
CA ALA A 229 -21.26 5.14 -5.58
C ALA A 229 -22.53 4.80 -6.38
N ASP A 230 -23.66 5.41 -6.03
CA ASP A 230 -24.93 5.17 -6.70
C ASP A 230 -24.90 5.65 -8.16
N ARG A 231 -24.36 6.85 -8.41
CA ARG A 231 -24.18 7.39 -9.75
C ARG A 231 -23.29 6.50 -10.61
N CYS A 232 -22.15 6.03 -10.06
CA CYS A 232 -21.24 5.14 -10.78
C CYS A 232 -21.92 3.82 -11.18
N MET A 233 -22.66 3.18 -10.28
CA MET A 233 -23.41 1.97 -10.60
C MET A 233 -24.48 2.22 -11.67
N GLN A 234 -25.20 3.34 -11.57
CA GLN A 234 -26.21 3.71 -12.53
C GLN A 234 -25.62 3.99 -13.93
N GLU A 235 -24.51 4.71 -14.01
CA GLU A 235 -23.87 5.07 -15.28
C GLU A 235 -23.15 3.89 -15.95
N THR A 236 -22.54 2.98 -15.15
CA THR A 236 -21.70 1.91 -15.67
C THR A 236 -22.38 0.54 -15.70
N ASN A 237 -23.52 0.38 -15.05
CA ASN A 237 -24.27 -0.87 -14.91
C ASN A 237 -23.46 -2.02 -14.29
N VAL A 238 -22.56 -1.70 -13.36
CA VAL A 238 -21.80 -2.69 -12.59
C VAL A 238 -22.59 -3.16 -11.36
N GLU A 239 -22.24 -4.33 -10.83
CA GLU A 239 -22.88 -4.93 -9.66
C GLU A 239 -22.57 -4.20 -8.36
N GLY A 240 -21.44 -3.48 -8.29
CA GLY A 240 -21.07 -2.72 -7.12
C GLY A 240 -19.85 -1.82 -7.36
N VAL A 241 -19.51 -1.04 -6.37
CA VAL A 241 -18.39 -0.09 -6.41
C VAL A 241 -17.38 -0.36 -5.31
N MET A 242 -16.12 -0.13 -5.65
CA MET A 242 -14.99 -0.25 -4.73
C MET A 242 -14.38 1.13 -4.45
N THR A 243 -14.23 1.46 -3.18
CA THR A 243 -13.52 2.68 -2.75
C THR A 243 -12.22 2.34 -2.04
N ALA A 244 -11.21 3.17 -2.19
CA ALA A 244 -9.95 3.13 -1.45
C ALA A 244 -9.75 4.43 -0.68
N GLU A 245 -9.33 5.49 -1.37
CA GLU A 245 -9.02 6.77 -0.76
C GLU A 245 -10.23 7.39 -0.05
N GLY A 246 -11.42 7.38 -0.66
CA GLY A 246 -12.62 7.93 -0.05
C GLY A 246 -12.93 7.30 1.31
N ASN A 247 -12.77 5.99 1.42
CA ASN A 247 -12.94 5.26 2.67
C ASN A 247 -11.88 5.61 3.73
N LEU A 248 -10.63 5.87 3.34
CA LEU A 248 -9.56 6.22 4.28
C LEU A 248 -9.75 7.60 4.94
N TYR A 249 -10.45 8.51 4.28
CA TYR A 249 -10.78 9.84 4.80
C TYR A 249 -12.17 9.89 5.43
N ASN A 250 -13.05 8.96 5.08
CA ASN A 250 -14.37 8.77 5.67
C ASN A 250 -14.76 7.29 5.66
N PRO A 251 -14.51 6.52 6.72
CA PRO A 251 -14.94 5.13 6.79
C PRO A 251 -16.46 4.94 6.81
N PHE A 252 -17.24 6.00 7.11
CA PHE A 252 -18.70 6.03 7.07
C PHE A 252 -19.27 6.43 5.68
N ILE A 253 -18.42 6.38 4.65
CA ILE A 253 -18.76 6.79 3.30
C ILE A 253 -20.06 6.12 2.77
N PHE A 254 -20.27 4.86 3.12
CA PHE A 254 -21.42 4.10 2.63
C PHE A 254 -22.71 4.31 3.44
N GLU A 255 -22.62 4.93 4.60
CA GLU A 255 -23.79 5.44 5.33
C GLU A 255 -24.23 6.82 4.81
N GLY A 256 -23.41 7.49 4.00
CA GLY A 256 -23.72 8.80 3.45
C GLY A 256 -23.62 9.94 4.45
N CYS A 257 -22.95 9.74 5.58
CA CYS A 257 -22.77 10.75 6.61
C CYS A 257 -21.29 11.21 6.71
N TYR A 258 -21.09 12.31 7.39
CA TYR A 258 -19.79 12.95 7.59
C TYR A 258 -19.54 13.16 9.10
N PRO A 259 -19.21 12.11 9.86
CA PRO A 259 -19.04 12.21 11.30
C PRO A 259 -17.83 13.08 11.65
N PRO A 260 -17.77 13.63 12.87
CA PRO A 260 -16.55 14.20 13.40
C PRO A 260 -15.44 13.14 13.43
N ALA A 261 -14.23 13.51 12.99
CA ALA A 261 -13.13 12.57 12.78
C ALA A 261 -12.71 11.78 14.03
N TRP A 262 -13.00 12.30 15.23
CA TRP A 262 -12.75 11.58 16.48
C TRP A 262 -13.68 10.39 16.70
N GLU A 263 -14.89 10.36 16.14
CA GLU A 263 -15.79 9.22 16.26
C GLU A 263 -15.21 7.96 15.61
N PRO A 264 -14.95 7.94 14.29
CA PRO A 264 -14.33 6.76 13.69
C PRO A 264 -12.91 6.51 14.20
N ALA A 265 -12.18 7.53 14.65
CA ALA A 265 -10.85 7.36 15.23
C ALA A 265 -10.88 6.59 16.55
N LEU A 266 -11.79 6.93 17.46
CA LEU A 266 -11.94 6.24 18.75
C LEU A 266 -12.45 4.81 18.54
N GLU A 267 -13.47 4.61 17.70
CA GLU A 267 -13.96 3.27 17.38
C GLU A 267 -12.84 2.39 16.73
N TYR A 268 -12.05 2.97 15.82
CA TYR A 268 -10.89 2.27 15.27
C TYR A 268 -9.87 1.87 16.33
N LEU A 269 -9.54 2.77 17.26
CA LEU A 269 -8.60 2.47 18.34
C LEU A 269 -9.15 1.39 19.30
N ASP A 270 -10.46 1.36 19.57
CA ASP A 270 -11.10 0.28 20.33
C ASP A 270 -11.01 -1.07 19.60
N LEU A 271 -11.15 -1.06 18.27
CA LEU A 271 -10.95 -2.25 17.46
C LEU A 271 -9.49 -2.72 17.47
N VAL A 272 -8.53 -1.79 17.41
CA VAL A 272 -7.09 -2.11 17.48
C VAL A 272 -6.70 -2.71 18.84
N GLU A 273 -7.36 -2.34 19.93
CA GLU A 273 -7.13 -2.98 21.23
C GLU A 273 -7.53 -4.46 21.23
N ARG A 274 -8.60 -4.81 20.52
CA ARG A 274 -9.04 -6.21 20.34
C ARG A 274 -8.23 -6.94 19.27
N TYR A 275 -7.91 -6.26 18.20
CA TYR A 275 -7.24 -6.80 17.00
C TYR A 275 -6.00 -5.97 16.68
N PRO A 276 -4.88 -6.24 17.34
CA PRO A 276 -3.68 -5.41 17.27
C PRO A 276 -3.17 -5.20 15.84
N ALA A 277 -2.87 -3.95 15.52
CA ALA A 277 -2.28 -3.53 14.26
C ALA A 277 -0.90 -2.87 14.48
N PRO A 278 0.00 -2.87 13.49
CA PRO A 278 1.26 -2.14 13.57
C PRO A 278 1.02 -0.64 13.83
N SER A 279 1.81 -0.03 14.71
CA SER A 279 1.66 1.39 15.04
C SER A 279 1.82 2.33 13.84
N SER A 280 2.51 1.89 12.78
CA SER A 280 2.60 2.63 11.52
C SER A 280 1.26 2.67 10.77
N TYR A 281 0.44 1.62 10.83
CA TYR A 281 -0.89 1.57 10.22
C TYR A 281 -1.86 2.46 10.98
N ILE A 282 -1.88 2.32 12.32
CA ILE A 282 -2.69 3.17 13.21
C ILE A 282 -2.40 4.64 12.93
N ARG A 283 -1.12 5.01 12.93
CA ARG A 283 -0.69 6.37 12.60
C ARG A 283 -1.15 6.81 11.22
N GLY A 284 -1.05 5.93 10.23
CA GLY A 284 -1.48 6.19 8.86
C GLY A 284 -2.98 6.48 8.75
N HIS A 285 -3.81 5.75 9.47
CA HIS A 285 -5.26 5.99 9.53
C HIS A 285 -5.58 7.30 10.23
N LEU A 286 -5.01 7.55 11.42
CA LEU A 286 -5.25 8.79 12.15
C LEU A 286 -4.81 10.03 11.37
N PHE A 287 -3.68 9.98 10.64
CA PHE A 287 -3.28 11.08 9.75
C PHE A 287 -4.27 11.35 8.63
N LYS A 288 -4.99 10.34 8.14
CA LYS A 288 -5.99 10.52 7.08
C LYS A 288 -7.33 11.03 7.64
N LEU A 289 -7.79 10.44 8.75
CA LEU A 289 -9.01 10.90 9.42
C LEU A 289 -8.92 12.36 9.84
N PHE A 290 -7.79 12.76 10.43
CA PHE A 290 -7.56 14.12 10.91
C PHE A 290 -6.79 15.00 9.90
N GLN A 291 -6.67 14.60 8.64
CA GLN A 291 -5.88 15.33 7.63
C GLN A 291 -6.19 16.82 7.64
N HIS A 292 -7.45 17.15 7.62
CA HIS A 292 -7.90 18.54 7.49
C HIS A 292 -7.63 19.35 8.75
N ILE A 293 -7.87 18.80 9.92
CA ILE A 293 -7.54 19.43 11.20
C ILE A 293 -6.03 19.62 11.37
N LEU A 294 -5.26 18.56 11.13
CA LEU A 294 -3.81 18.57 11.34
C LEU A 294 -3.05 19.54 10.42
N CYS A 295 -3.69 20.02 9.34
CA CYS A 295 -3.13 21.06 8.48
C CYS A 295 -3.36 22.47 9.02
N LEU A 296 -4.32 22.66 9.95
CA LEU A 296 -4.61 23.97 10.51
C LEU A 296 -3.51 24.46 11.45
N PRO A 297 -3.27 25.79 11.50
CA PRO A 297 -2.44 26.42 12.54
C PRO A 297 -2.98 26.09 13.94
N GLY A 298 -2.06 25.92 14.90
CA GLY A 298 -2.40 25.60 16.27
C GLY A 298 -2.55 24.09 16.58
N ASN A 299 -2.37 23.21 15.58
CA ASN A 299 -2.37 21.75 15.75
C ASN A 299 -0.98 21.13 15.48
N GLU A 300 0.09 21.92 15.51
CA GLU A 300 1.44 21.47 15.25
C GLU A 300 1.94 20.48 16.31
N GLU A 301 1.49 20.66 17.55
CA GLU A 301 1.84 19.78 18.66
C GLU A 301 1.21 18.39 18.46
N GLU A 302 -0.10 18.32 18.23
CA GLU A 302 -0.83 17.08 17.99
C GLU A 302 -0.29 16.34 16.76
N ARG A 303 -0.02 17.09 15.68
CA ARG A 303 0.63 16.54 14.48
C ARG A 303 2.02 15.99 14.78
N GLY A 304 2.79 16.72 15.61
CA GLY A 304 4.12 16.30 16.06
C GLY A 304 4.06 15.05 16.95
N ASN A 305 3.10 15.00 17.87
CA ASN A 305 2.88 13.87 18.77
C ASN A 305 2.45 12.63 18.00
N LEU A 306 1.50 12.76 17.06
CA LEU A 306 1.08 11.67 16.19
C LEU A 306 2.25 11.14 15.33
N ALA A 307 3.13 12.01 14.84
CA ALA A 307 4.26 11.61 14.00
C ALA A 307 5.35 10.84 14.76
N ARG A 308 5.58 11.16 16.03
CA ARG A 308 6.73 10.65 16.80
C ARG A 308 6.38 9.46 17.70
N ASN A 309 5.17 9.46 18.27
CA ASN A 309 4.77 8.46 19.23
C ASN A 309 4.18 7.20 18.57
N SER A 310 4.14 6.09 19.32
CA SER A 310 3.71 4.79 18.80
C SER A 310 2.94 3.95 19.81
N THR A 311 2.53 4.53 20.96
CA THR A 311 1.73 3.85 21.99
C THR A 311 0.25 4.16 21.81
N MET A 312 -0.62 3.24 22.21
CA MET A 312 -2.08 3.43 22.14
C MET A 312 -2.52 4.63 22.98
N GLU A 313 -1.95 4.80 24.15
CA GLU A 313 -2.21 5.96 25.03
C GLU A 313 -1.90 7.28 24.31
N SER A 314 -0.75 7.36 23.62
CA SER A 314 -0.39 8.55 22.85
C SER A 314 -1.34 8.81 21.67
N PHE A 315 -1.80 7.77 21.00
CA PHE A 315 -2.77 7.91 19.91
C PHE A 315 -4.12 8.41 20.43
N ARG A 316 -4.63 7.82 21.52
CA ARG A 316 -5.86 8.30 22.18
C ARG A 316 -5.71 9.73 22.68
N GLY A 317 -4.59 10.07 23.31
CA GLY A 317 -4.32 11.42 23.78
C GLY A 317 -4.39 12.48 22.67
N VAL A 318 -3.87 12.16 21.47
CA VAL A 318 -3.99 13.06 20.30
C VAL A 318 -5.46 13.20 19.86
N VAL A 319 -6.20 12.11 19.80
CA VAL A 319 -7.62 12.12 19.39
C VAL A 319 -8.47 12.96 20.38
N GLU A 320 -8.28 12.73 21.67
CA GLU A 320 -9.03 13.46 22.72
C GLU A 320 -8.64 14.94 22.79
N ALA A 321 -7.38 15.30 22.56
CA ALA A 321 -6.95 16.69 22.50
C ALA A 321 -7.61 17.44 21.33
N LEU A 322 -7.66 16.81 20.15
CA LEU A 322 -8.35 17.36 18.98
C LEU A 322 -9.87 17.43 19.20
N ARG A 323 -10.47 16.39 19.78
CA ARG A 323 -11.88 16.40 20.15
C ARG A 323 -12.21 17.55 21.11
N ALA A 324 -11.49 17.68 22.20
CA ALA A 324 -11.72 18.73 23.20
C ALA A 324 -11.63 20.14 22.58
N ARG A 325 -10.73 20.35 21.62
CA ARG A 325 -10.55 21.64 20.93
C ARG A 325 -11.70 21.97 19.97
N TYR A 326 -12.21 20.98 19.22
CA TYR A 326 -13.16 21.20 18.13
C TYR A 326 -14.62 20.84 18.48
N LEU A 327 -14.86 20.12 19.58
CA LEU A 327 -16.21 19.77 20.04
C LEU A 327 -17.11 21.00 20.27
N PRO A 328 -16.64 22.11 20.91
CA PRO A 328 -17.48 23.31 21.09
C PRO A 328 -17.93 23.95 19.76
N TYR A 329 -17.12 23.84 18.71
CA TYR A 329 -17.51 24.29 17.37
C TYR A 329 -18.50 23.35 16.72
N HIS A 330 -18.35 22.05 16.93
CA HIS A 330 -19.26 21.04 16.40
C HIS A 330 -20.64 21.14 17.03
N GLU A 331 -20.71 21.38 18.32
CA GLU A 331 -21.96 21.55 19.09
C GLU A 331 -22.59 22.94 18.93
N GLY A 332 -21.94 23.86 18.20
CA GLY A 332 -22.43 25.23 17.98
C GLY A 332 -22.25 26.15 19.20
N CYS A 333 -21.51 25.73 20.22
CA CYS A 333 -21.16 26.59 21.37
C CYS A 333 -20.21 27.72 20.97
N LEU A 334 -19.35 27.47 19.96
CA LEU A 334 -18.45 28.45 19.37
C LEU A 334 -18.70 28.56 17.85
N SER A 335 -18.51 29.76 17.31
CA SER A 335 -18.63 30.00 15.88
C SER A 335 -17.31 29.72 15.18
N TRP A 336 -17.34 28.93 14.12
CA TRP A 336 -16.19 28.70 13.23
C TRP A 336 -16.20 29.70 12.07
N ASP A 337 -15.06 30.38 11.86
CA ASP A 337 -14.89 31.25 10.71
C ASP A 337 -14.07 30.53 9.61
N PRO A 338 -14.69 30.13 8.50
CA PRO A 338 -14.01 29.49 7.37
C PRO A 338 -12.95 30.38 6.69
N GLN A 339 -13.07 31.72 6.81
CA GLN A 339 -12.16 32.65 6.15
C GLN A 339 -10.84 32.85 6.92
N SER A 340 -10.77 32.39 8.17
CA SER A 340 -9.56 32.48 9.01
C SER A 340 -8.45 31.52 8.56
N SER A 341 -8.69 30.65 7.61
CA SER A 341 -7.73 29.70 7.06
C SER A 341 -7.78 29.73 5.54
N ASP A 342 -6.64 29.59 4.86
CA ASP A 342 -6.51 29.34 3.40
C ASP A 342 -7.24 28.05 2.96
N TYR A 343 -8.36 27.72 3.60
CA TYR A 343 -8.97 26.42 3.63
C TYR A 343 -10.26 26.41 2.80
N ASN A 344 -10.17 25.84 1.61
CA ASN A 344 -11.29 25.77 0.66
C ASN A 344 -12.02 24.42 0.77
N LEU A 345 -12.58 24.09 1.95
CA LEU A 345 -13.41 22.91 2.13
C LEU A 345 -14.91 23.25 2.11
N LYS A 346 -15.70 22.23 1.70
CA LYS A 346 -17.17 22.34 1.71
C LYS A 346 -17.76 22.18 3.11
N LEU A 347 -17.11 21.39 3.96
CA LEU A 347 -17.55 21.09 5.31
C LEU A 347 -16.51 21.56 6.32
N PRO A 348 -16.89 21.77 7.59
CA PRO A 348 -15.95 22.05 8.66
C PRO A 348 -14.78 21.05 8.73
N PRO A 349 -13.58 21.48 9.08
CA PRO A 349 -12.36 20.66 8.98
C PRO A 349 -12.32 19.46 9.92
N TRP A 350 -13.14 19.44 10.98
CA TRP A 350 -13.26 18.31 11.90
C TRP A 350 -14.19 17.20 11.41
N LEU A 351 -14.93 17.41 10.33
CA LEU A 351 -15.76 16.38 9.74
C LEU A 351 -14.97 15.52 8.76
N CYS A 352 -15.21 14.22 8.80
CA CYS A 352 -14.71 13.30 7.78
C CYS A 352 -15.23 13.72 6.41
N GLN A 353 -14.34 14.02 5.49
CA GLN A 353 -14.69 14.47 4.15
C GLN A 353 -13.60 14.12 3.14
N PRO A 354 -13.93 14.08 1.84
CA PRO A 354 -12.98 13.69 0.81
C PRO A 354 -11.71 14.55 0.79
N TYR A 355 -10.59 13.91 0.47
CA TYR A 355 -9.34 14.61 0.23
C TYR A 355 -9.41 15.38 -1.09
N VAL A 356 -9.17 16.67 -1.03
CA VAL A 356 -9.12 17.53 -2.22
C VAL A 356 -7.73 17.46 -2.86
N ARG A 357 -7.68 17.06 -4.12
CA ARG A 357 -6.44 17.01 -4.91
C ARG A 357 -6.40 18.13 -5.92
N ASP A 358 -5.23 18.69 -6.13
CA ASP A 358 -4.96 19.47 -7.33
C ASP A 358 -5.22 18.59 -8.58
N SER A 359 -5.73 19.17 -9.62
CA SER A 359 -5.74 18.53 -10.93
C SER A 359 -4.30 18.26 -11.40
N PRO A 360 -4.04 17.28 -12.28
CA PRO A 360 -2.71 17.05 -12.83
C PRO A 360 -2.08 18.32 -13.42
N GLN A 361 -2.86 19.16 -14.08
CA GLN A 361 -2.38 20.42 -14.68
C GLN A 361 -1.97 21.44 -13.61
N GLU A 362 -2.80 21.64 -12.59
CA GLU A 362 -2.46 22.54 -11.46
C GLU A 362 -1.19 22.07 -10.74
N HIS A 363 -1.03 20.77 -10.55
CA HIS A 363 0.17 20.21 -9.95
C HIS A 363 1.42 20.47 -10.80
N LEU A 364 1.35 20.27 -12.12
CA LEU A 364 2.43 20.59 -13.04
C LEU A 364 2.77 22.07 -13.02
N ASN A 365 1.76 22.94 -13.05
CA ASN A 365 1.95 24.39 -12.95
C ASN A 365 2.65 24.79 -11.64
N LYS A 366 2.27 24.19 -10.50
CA LYS A 366 2.94 24.40 -9.21
C LYS A 366 4.39 23.92 -9.22
N ILE A 367 4.71 22.83 -9.92
CA ILE A 367 6.10 22.36 -10.07
C ILE A 367 6.91 23.35 -10.91
N GLU A 368 6.36 23.83 -12.01
CA GLU A 368 7.03 24.80 -12.88
C GLU A 368 7.27 26.14 -12.16
N ALA A 369 6.25 26.65 -11.47
CA ALA A 369 6.38 27.84 -10.64
C ALA A 369 7.49 27.70 -9.57
N LYS A 370 7.52 26.54 -8.85
CA LYS A 370 8.60 26.26 -7.89
C LYS A 370 9.98 26.12 -8.53
N LYS A 371 10.08 25.60 -9.75
CA LYS A 371 11.35 25.55 -10.49
C LYS A 371 11.81 26.94 -10.88
N MET A 372 10.91 27.79 -11.40
CA MET A 372 11.21 29.20 -11.72
C MET A 372 11.65 29.99 -10.47
N GLU A 373 10.91 29.83 -9.37
CA GLU A 373 11.31 30.44 -8.08
C GLU A 373 12.67 29.94 -7.58
N GLN A 374 12.96 28.64 -7.75
CA GLN A 374 14.27 28.09 -7.38
C GLN A 374 15.38 28.63 -8.29
N VAL A 375 15.15 28.81 -9.59
CA VAL A 375 16.10 29.42 -10.52
C VAL A 375 16.35 30.88 -10.12
N ASN A 376 15.30 31.64 -9.86
CA ASN A 376 15.40 33.05 -9.41
C ASN A 376 16.09 33.17 -8.04
N ASN A 377 15.87 32.20 -7.15
CA ASN A 377 16.55 32.13 -5.83
C ASN A 377 17.96 31.51 -5.90
N MET A 378 18.31 30.78 -6.95
CA MET A 378 19.68 30.25 -7.15
C MET A 378 20.66 31.36 -7.53
N VAL A 379 20.20 32.41 -8.17
CA VAL A 379 21.04 33.63 -8.48
C VAL A 379 21.39 34.42 -7.21
N LYS A 380 20.77 34.14 -6.05
CA LYS A 380 20.94 34.88 -4.79
C LYS A 380 21.39 34.06 -3.57
N LYS A 381 21.73 32.77 -3.68
CA LYS A 381 22.14 31.96 -2.52
C LYS A 381 23.58 31.57 -2.57
N ASP A 382 24.40 32.40 -1.97
CA ASP A 382 25.74 32.02 -1.50
C ASP A 382 25.57 31.09 -0.31
N TYR A 383 25.95 29.82 -0.47
CA TYR A 383 25.98 28.88 0.63
C TYR A 383 27.24 29.11 1.46
N LYS A 384 27.09 29.63 2.68
CA LYS A 384 28.18 29.83 3.62
C LYS A 384 28.13 28.83 4.75
N ASP A 385 29.27 28.42 5.29
CA ASP A 385 29.36 27.64 6.53
C ASP A 385 29.25 28.58 7.75
N GLU A 386 29.39 28.02 8.96
CA GLU A 386 29.31 28.76 10.22
C GLU A 386 30.44 29.79 10.35
N ASP A 387 31.53 29.59 9.63
CA ASP A 387 32.70 30.51 9.59
C ASP A 387 32.60 31.53 8.44
N GLY A 388 31.50 31.56 7.69
CA GLY A 388 31.25 32.51 6.60
C GLY A 388 31.89 32.16 5.26
N ASN A 389 32.54 30.99 5.12
CA ASN A 389 33.16 30.55 3.88
C ASN A 389 32.13 29.98 2.89
N GLU A 390 32.30 30.26 1.61
CA GLU A 390 31.47 29.70 0.57
C GLU A 390 31.60 28.16 0.48
N ILE A 391 30.47 27.48 0.53
CA ILE A 391 30.41 26.00 0.45
C ILE A 391 29.50 25.53 -0.66
N SER A 392 29.82 24.37 -1.24
CA SER A 392 28.98 23.77 -2.27
C SER A 392 27.58 23.42 -1.74
N ARG A 393 26.55 23.51 -2.60
CA ARG A 393 25.17 23.06 -2.30
C ARG A 393 25.13 21.66 -1.65
N LYS A 394 26.03 20.76 -2.05
CA LYS A 394 26.13 19.39 -1.52
C LYS A 394 26.61 19.37 -0.07
N ARG A 395 27.56 20.25 0.28
CA ARG A 395 28.09 20.42 1.63
C ARG A 395 27.06 21.09 2.55
N SER A 396 26.36 22.12 2.09
CA SER A 396 25.27 22.79 2.82
C SER A 396 24.12 21.81 3.13
N LYS A 397 23.68 20.97 2.14
CA LYS A 397 22.69 19.90 2.35
C LYS A 397 23.15 18.88 3.40
N LYS A 398 24.44 18.53 3.43
CA LYS A 398 25.01 17.61 4.42
C LYS A 398 25.00 18.21 5.82
N LEU A 399 25.39 19.47 5.96
CA LEU A 399 25.36 20.20 7.24
C LEU A 399 23.96 20.35 7.80
N ARG A 400 22.96 20.69 6.96
CA ARG A 400 21.55 20.73 7.37
C ARG A 400 21.01 19.35 7.80
N ARG A 401 21.47 18.26 7.20
CA ARG A 401 21.08 16.89 7.66
C ARG A 401 21.69 16.55 9.01
N ILE A 402 22.90 17.04 9.29
CA ILE A 402 23.57 16.87 10.59
C ILE A 402 22.85 17.70 11.65
N ALA A 403 22.58 18.97 11.38
CA ALA A 403 21.88 19.88 12.29
C ALA A 403 20.45 19.41 12.66
N ARG A 404 19.74 18.72 11.76
CA ARG A 404 18.41 18.13 12.04
C ARG A 404 18.44 16.85 12.88
N ARG A 405 19.62 16.37 13.30
CA ARG A 405 19.80 15.22 14.17
C ARG A 405 20.53 15.60 15.45
N PRO A 406 19.89 16.36 16.37
CA PRO A 406 20.57 16.99 17.51
C PRO A 406 21.12 16.00 18.55
N ASN A 407 20.85 14.70 18.47
CA ASN A 407 21.23 13.71 19.49
C ASN A 407 22.22 12.64 19.03
N ARG A 408 23.00 12.88 17.97
CA ARG A 408 24.27 12.18 17.84
C ARG A 408 25.34 13.10 18.44
N GLN A 409 25.63 12.91 19.74
CA GLN A 409 26.92 13.32 20.26
C GLN A 409 27.97 12.89 19.23
N ASP A 410 28.73 13.85 18.71
CA ASP A 410 29.91 13.57 17.93
C ASP A 410 30.87 12.80 18.86
N SER A 411 30.69 11.48 18.90
CA SER A 411 31.75 10.63 19.41
C SER A 411 32.90 10.87 18.44
N VAL A 412 33.89 11.58 18.88
CA VAL A 412 35.19 11.68 18.22
C VAL A 412 35.57 10.25 17.88
N LYS A 413 35.47 9.90 16.58
CA LYS A 413 35.77 8.54 16.11
C LYS A 413 37.23 8.30 16.44
N ARG A 414 37.49 7.43 17.43
CA ARG A 414 38.83 7.00 17.77
C ARG A 414 39.47 6.41 16.50
N SER A 415 40.78 6.59 16.36
CA SER A 415 41.53 6.06 15.19
C SER A 415 41.30 4.57 14.94
N SER A 416 40.91 3.80 15.97
CA SER A 416 40.51 2.39 15.89
C SER A 416 39.18 2.15 15.14
N ASP A 417 38.38 3.19 14.90
CA ASP A 417 37.10 3.09 14.22
C ASP A 417 37.19 3.42 12.71
N LEU A 418 38.40 3.58 12.21
CA LEU A 418 38.69 3.87 10.81
C LEU A 418 39.16 2.60 10.06
N CYS A 419 38.89 2.58 8.78
CA CYS A 419 39.40 1.56 7.86
C CYS A 419 40.92 1.63 7.78
N THR A 420 41.61 0.49 7.79
CA THR A 420 43.07 0.43 7.67
C THR A 420 43.58 0.97 6.33
N ASP A 421 42.79 0.91 5.26
CA ASP A 421 43.21 1.27 3.89
C ASP A 421 42.72 2.66 3.44
N CYS A 422 41.84 3.32 4.19
CA CYS A 422 41.31 4.62 3.80
C CYS A 422 40.60 5.33 4.98
N PRO A 423 40.38 6.65 4.93
CA PRO A 423 39.80 7.44 6.03
C PRO A 423 38.28 7.20 6.21
N ASN A 424 37.69 6.17 5.61
CA ASN A 424 36.29 5.84 5.81
C ASN A 424 36.07 5.07 7.13
N PRO A 425 34.85 5.15 7.71
CA PRO A 425 34.50 4.35 8.89
C PRO A 425 34.71 2.85 8.67
N LEU A 426 35.25 2.19 9.67
CA LEU A 426 35.38 0.75 9.76
C LEU A 426 34.00 0.08 9.67
N GLY A 427 33.89 -1.03 8.98
CA GLY A 427 32.72 -1.88 9.05
C GLY A 427 32.72 -2.68 10.37
N PHE A 428 31.78 -2.39 11.25
CA PHE A 428 31.73 -2.95 12.63
C PHE A 428 31.91 -4.47 12.72
N LYS A 429 31.43 -5.22 11.73
CA LYS A 429 31.52 -6.67 11.65
C LYS A 429 32.53 -7.17 10.60
N CYS A 430 33.42 -6.30 10.12
CA CYS A 430 34.39 -6.67 9.09
C CYS A 430 35.55 -7.43 9.68
N GLU A 431 35.77 -8.67 9.26
CA GLU A 431 36.87 -9.51 9.67
C GLU A 431 38.26 -8.92 9.36
N TYR A 432 38.33 -8.09 8.30
CA TYR A 432 39.57 -7.49 7.81
C TYR A 432 39.82 -6.06 8.31
N LYS A 433 39.00 -5.57 9.25
CA LYS A 433 39.07 -4.17 9.76
C LYS A 433 39.04 -3.11 8.65
N LEU A 434 38.23 -3.35 7.63
CA LEU A 434 38.10 -2.48 6.45
C LEU A 434 36.69 -1.86 6.37
N CYS A 435 36.58 -0.73 5.69
CA CYS A 435 35.28 -0.24 5.23
C CYS A 435 34.71 -1.16 4.15
N ARG A 436 33.42 -1.04 3.85
CA ARG A 436 32.74 -1.93 2.87
C ARG A 436 33.39 -1.94 1.50
N GLN A 437 33.91 -0.77 1.05
CA GLN A 437 34.53 -0.63 -0.27
C GLN A 437 35.92 -1.28 -0.33
N CYS A 438 36.77 -1.05 0.65
CA CYS A 438 38.10 -1.66 0.73
C CYS A 438 38.01 -3.19 0.95
N CYS A 439 37.11 -3.61 1.84
CA CYS A 439 36.84 -5.03 2.04
C CYS A 439 36.38 -5.72 0.75
N ARG A 440 35.50 -5.10 -0.04
CA ARG A 440 35.06 -5.68 -1.34
C ARG A 440 36.24 -5.83 -2.31
N LYS A 441 37.14 -4.84 -2.39
CA LYS A 441 38.35 -4.90 -3.21
C LYS A 441 39.29 -6.02 -2.77
N LYS A 442 39.51 -6.14 -1.44
CA LYS A 442 40.35 -7.20 -0.85
C LYS A 442 39.74 -8.60 -1.13
N CYS A 443 38.45 -8.80 -0.83
CA CYS A 443 37.77 -10.08 -1.09
C CYS A 443 37.84 -10.48 -2.56
N PHE A 444 37.72 -9.53 -3.51
CA PHE A 444 37.81 -9.82 -4.92
C PHE A 444 39.23 -10.19 -5.36
N ARG A 445 40.24 -9.46 -4.87
CA ARG A 445 41.68 -9.68 -5.22
C ARG A 445 42.21 -10.96 -4.65
N GLU A 446 41.91 -11.25 -3.38
CA GLU A 446 42.52 -12.34 -2.63
C GLU A 446 41.59 -13.56 -2.55
N ASN A 447 40.47 -13.57 -3.28
CA ASN A 447 39.49 -14.65 -3.28
C ASN A 447 39.00 -15.03 -1.88
N LEU A 448 38.56 -14.04 -1.11
CA LEU A 448 38.09 -14.18 0.26
C LEU A 448 36.61 -13.91 0.37
N ASP A 449 36.02 -14.33 1.50
CA ASP A 449 34.69 -13.97 1.93
C ASP A 449 34.75 -13.03 3.14
N CYS A 450 33.77 -12.17 3.30
CA CYS A 450 33.52 -11.39 4.51
C CYS A 450 32.05 -11.40 4.86
N PRO A 451 31.60 -12.27 5.77
CA PRO A 451 30.20 -12.33 6.21
C PRO A 451 29.69 -11.00 6.77
N GLY A 452 30.53 -10.28 7.51
CA GLY A 452 30.19 -8.98 8.11
C GLY A 452 29.81 -7.90 7.10
N HIS A 453 30.32 -7.97 5.86
CA HIS A 453 29.91 -7.13 4.74
C HIS A 453 29.04 -7.83 3.70
N ARG A 454 28.71 -9.11 3.91
CA ARG A 454 28.03 -9.98 2.93
C ARG A 454 28.77 -10.06 1.58
N ASN A 455 30.10 -9.93 1.60
CA ASN A 455 30.95 -10.14 0.44
C ASN A 455 31.33 -11.63 0.38
N LEU A 456 30.66 -12.38 -0.45
CA LEU A 456 30.85 -13.84 -0.60
C LEU A 456 31.55 -14.16 -1.93
N THR A 457 32.72 -13.60 -2.15
CA THR A 457 33.45 -13.72 -3.43
C THR A 457 34.00 -15.13 -3.63
N LYS A 458 34.66 -15.71 -2.62
CA LYS A 458 35.17 -17.05 -2.64
C LYS A 458 34.06 -18.09 -2.85
N THR A 459 33.02 -18.02 -2.01
CA THR A 459 31.85 -18.91 -2.10
C THR A 459 31.20 -18.87 -3.48
N ARG A 460 30.98 -17.66 -4.04
CA ARG A 460 30.36 -17.53 -5.35
C ARG A 460 31.22 -18.08 -6.48
N ARG A 461 32.53 -17.90 -6.43
CA ARG A 461 33.45 -18.48 -7.41
C ARG A 461 33.46 -19.98 -7.34
N GLN A 462 33.46 -20.55 -6.13
CA GLN A 462 33.40 -21.99 -5.93
C GLN A 462 32.11 -22.58 -6.51
N ILE A 463 30.96 -21.99 -6.21
CA ILE A 463 29.68 -22.41 -6.78
C ILE A 463 29.70 -22.34 -8.32
N ALA A 464 30.28 -21.28 -8.89
CA ALA A 464 30.38 -21.13 -10.36
C ALA A 464 31.26 -22.24 -10.99
N ILE A 465 32.37 -22.65 -10.32
CA ILE A 465 33.23 -23.74 -10.78
C ILE A 465 32.45 -25.06 -10.73
N GLU A 466 31.79 -25.36 -9.62
CA GLU A 466 30.97 -26.57 -9.45
C GLU A 466 29.84 -26.66 -10.49
N PHE A 467 29.22 -25.52 -10.83
CA PHE A 467 28.21 -25.45 -11.90
C PHE A 467 28.80 -25.69 -13.28
N ALA A 468 30.02 -25.17 -13.54
CA ALA A 468 30.70 -25.36 -14.80
C ALA A 468 31.11 -26.84 -15.01
N VAL A 469 31.63 -27.48 -13.96
CA VAL A 469 31.97 -28.91 -13.97
C VAL A 469 30.75 -29.78 -14.24
N LYS A 470 29.66 -29.56 -13.49
CA LYS A 470 28.40 -30.30 -13.71
C LYS A 470 27.80 -30.11 -15.11
N ARG A 471 28.07 -28.99 -15.76
CA ARG A 471 27.60 -28.71 -17.12
C ARG A 471 28.44 -29.48 -18.15
N GLN A 472 29.76 -29.60 -17.94
CA GLN A 472 30.64 -30.41 -18.78
C GLN A 472 30.35 -31.91 -18.70
N ASP A 473 29.97 -32.40 -17.49
CA ASP A 473 29.59 -33.81 -17.30
C ASP A 473 28.28 -34.14 -18.03
N ILE A 474 27.35 -33.19 -18.12
CA ILE A 474 26.05 -33.34 -18.87
C ILE A 474 26.27 -33.31 -20.39
N ASP A 475 27.19 -32.48 -20.86
CA ASP A 475 27.51 -32.38 -22.29
C ASP A 475 28.39 -33.52 -22.80
N SER A 476 29.09 -34.26 -21.89
CA SER A 476 29.89 -35.43 -22.23
C SER A 476 29.08 -36.74 -22.24
N VAL A 477 27.84 -36.75 -21.79
CA VAL A 477 26.91 -37.90 -21.76
C VAL A 477 25.86 -37.84 -22.91
N LYS A 478 25.94 -36.82 -23.73
CA LYS A 478 25.21 -36.72 -25.01
C LYS A 478 26.13 -37.04 -26.18
#